data_1ed9bae43338ddbde75b25698720c446
#
_entry.id   1ed9bae43338ddbde75b25698720c446
#
_cell.length_a   1.000
_cell.length_b   1.000
_cell.length_c   1.000
_cell.angle_alpha   90.00
_cell.angle_beta   90.00
_cell.angle_gamma   90.00
#
_symmetry.space_group_name_H-M   'P 1'
#
loop_
_entity.id
_entity.type
_entity.pdbx_description
1 polymer ?
#
loop_
_entity_poly.entity_id
_entity_poly.type
_entity_poly.pdbx_seq_one_letter_code
_entity_poly.pdbx_strand_id
1 'polypeptide(L)'
;MKKLSIVAVMAMAMVACNNSNSTQTTQTETTEVTSATTEKMPPVGGDRDAHGCIGSAGQSWSELLQECVQVFEVGTRLNPVEVNMSDAIICAFIVAKEGDNSQVELFITTEETNPLLKQQKDGTYKNGKYVYNPKTQELSIDGKVAYKGEKK
;
A
#
# COMPACT_ATOMS: atom_id res chain seq x y z
N MET A 1 28.05 5.54 -46.83
CA MET A 1 29.28 6.35 -46.86
C MET A 1 29.65 6.68 -45.40
N LYS A 2 30.85 6.21 -45.03
CA LYS A 2 31.78 6.73 -43.98
C LYS A 2 31.20 6.96 -42.58
N LYS A 3 31.47 6.04 -41.61
CA LYS A 3 32.64 6.01 -40.70
C LYS A 3 32.77 7.26 -39.82
N LEU A 4 32.64 7.13 -38.48
CA LEU A 4 33.82 7.22 -37.61
C LEU A 4 33.49 6.78 -36.15
N SER A 5 34.32 5.87 -35.68
CA SER A 5 34.47 5.47 -34.28
C SER A 5 35.06 6.59 -33.46
N ILE A 6 34.66 6.74 -32.20
CA ILE A 6 35.52 7.27 -31.16
C ILE A 6 35.33 6.42 -29.89
N VAL A 7 36.34 5.66 -29.59
CA VAL A 7 36.63 4.99 -28.32
C VAL A 7 37.21 6.03 -27.39
N ALA A 8 36.62 6.20 -26.20
CA ALA A 8 37.29 6.88 -25.10
C ALA A 8 37.16 6.00 -23.87
N VAL A 9 38.24 5.30 -23.58
CA VAL A 9 38.55 4.61 -22.33
C VAL A 9 38.93 5.68 -21.29
N MET A 10 38.27 5.72 -20.16
CA MET A 10 38.78 6.39 -18.98
C MET A 10 38.60 5.47 -17.78
N ALA A 11 39.72 4.88 -17.41
CA ALA A 11 39.94 4.22 -16.12
C ALA A 11 40.30 5.28 -15.08
N MET A 12 39.66 5.27 -13.92
CA MET A 12 40.17 5.86 -12.68
C MET A 12 39.60 5.11 -11.48
N ALA A 13 40.41 4.23 -10.91
CA ALA A 13 41.15 4.43 -9.66
C ALA A 13 40.30 4.33 -8.39
N MET A 14 40.52 3.21 -7.72
CA MET A 14 40.12 2.87 -6.35
C MET A 14 40.65 3.86 -5.33
N VAL A 15 39.83 4.23 -4.36
CA VAL A 15 40.31 4.65 -3.03
C VAL A 15 39.61 3.78 -1.99
N ALA A 16 40.35 2.85 -1.48
CA ALA A 16 40.10 2.12 -0.25
C ALA A 16 40.44 3.03 0.92
N CYS A 17 39.48 3.33 1.78
CA CYS A 17 39.78 3.82 3.13
C CYS A 17 39.44 2.69 4.11
N ASN A 18 40.53 2.03 4.49
CA ASN A 18 40.62 1.18 5.65
C ASN A 18 40.96 2.09 6.84
N ASN A 19 40.21 2.05 7.92
CA ASN A 19 40.72 2.49 9.21
C ASN A 19 40.13 1.66 10.36
N SER A 20 40.89 0.88 10.83
CA SER A 20 41.43 0.30 12.04
C SER A 20 40.86 0.82 13.35
N ASN A 21 40.38 -0.13 14.13
CA ASN A 21 40.66 -0.43 15.54
C ASN A 21 41.13 0.70 16.48
N SER A 22 40.42 0.88 17.55
CA SER A 22 41.01 1.20 18.85
C SER A 22 40.20 0.55 19.97
N THR A 23 40.82 -0.47 20.53
CA THR A 23 40.57 -1.06 21.84
C THR A 23 40.97 -0.08 22.91
N GLN A 24 40.11 0.19 23.89
CA GLN A 24 40.58 0.42 25.28
C GLN A 24 39.51 0.03 26.30
N THR A 25 39.91 -0.85 27.12
CA THR A 25 39.43 -1.43 28.35
C THR A 25 39.37 -0.39 29.47
N THR A 26 38.36 -0.39 30.35
CA THR A 26 38.45 -0.58 31.78
C THR A 26 37.19 -0.20 32.56
N GLN A 27 36.66 -1.24 33.21
CA GLN A 27 36.08 -1.36 34.58
C GLN A 27 34.78 -0.65 34.97
N THR A 28 33.81 -1.49 35.23
CA THR A 28 33.10 -1.77 36.48
C THR A 28 32.33 -0.61 37.13
N GLU A 29 30.99 -0.69 37.05
CA GLU A 29 30.18 -0.64 38.27
C GLU A 29 28.82 -1.31 38.01
N THR A 30 28.48 -2.21 38.93
CA THR A 30 27.28 -3.02 38.99
C THR A 30 26.13 -2.14 39.45
N THR A 31 25.04 -2.10 38.65
CA THR A 31 23.74 -1.81 39.19
C THR A 31 22.72 -2.65 38.44
N GLU A 32 22.15 -3.64 39.11
CA GLU A 32 20.98 -4.40 38.68
C GLU A 32 19.82 -3.44 38.46
N VAL A 33 19.31 -3.38 37.26
CA VAL A 33 17.98 -2.87 36.96
C VAL A 33 17.30 -3.84 36.00
N THR A 34 16.41 -4.61 36.56
CA THR A 34 15.17 -5.15 36.02
C THR A 34 15.09 -5.36 34.52
N SER A 35 14.98 -6.63 34.13
CA SER A 35 14.61 -7.12 32.79
C SER A 35 13.44 -6.33 32.19
N ALA A 36 13.73 -5.35 31.34
CA ALA A 36 12.79 -4.93 30.32
C ALA A 36 12.92 -5.91 29.17
N THR A 37 11.90 -6.69 28.97
CA THR A 37 11.69 -7.51 27.77
C THR A 37 11.78 -6.57 26.56
N THR A 38 12.92 -6.57 25.91
CA THR A 38 13.10 -5.88 24.62
C THR A 38 12.30 -6.70 23.61
N GLU A 39 11.05 -6.32 23.38
CA GLU A 39 10.32 -6.79 22.22
C GLU A 39 11.16 -6.39 21.00
N LYS A 40 11.74 -7.41 20.38
CA LYS A 40 12.52 -7.27 19.15
C LYS A 40 11.55 -6.79 18.08
N MET A 41 11.53 -5.48 17.84
CA MET A 41 10.79 -4.91 16.70
C MET A 41 11.21 -5.66 15.43
N PRO A 42 10.26 -6.17 14.65
CA PRO A 42 10.60 -6.81 13.38
C PRO A 42 11.34 -5.79 12.49
N PRO A 43 12.31 -6.24 11.70
CA PRO A 43 13.03 -5.36 10.79
C PRO A 43 12.03 -4.67 9.85
N VAL A 44 12.21 -3.37 9.62
CA VAL A 44 11.40 -2.59 8.69
C VAL A 44 11.38 -3.29 7.32
N GLY A 45 10.17 -3.55 6.78
CA GLY A 45 9.99 -4.31 5.54
C GLY A 45 9.98 -5.84 5.72
N GLY A 46 9.99 -6.34 6.97
CA GLY A 46 9.83 -7.77 7.29
C GLY A 46 8.36 -8.23 7.35
N ASP A 47 7.42 -7.32 7.23
CA ASP A 47 5.97 -7.51 7.31
C ASP A 47 5.35 -7.80 5.93
N ARG A 48 5.86 -8.82 5.25
CA ARG A 48 5.30 -9.25 3.96
C ARG A 48 4.11 -10.16 4.20
N ASP A 49 3.02 -9.88 3.45
CA ASP A 49 1.87 -10.78 3.40
C ASP A 49 2.16 -12.05 2.56
N ALA A 50 1.15 -12.90 2.37
CA ALA A 50 1.26 -14.14 1.60
C ALA A 50 1.63 -13.92 0.12
N HIS A 51 1.37 -12.73 -0.43
CA HIS A 51 1.69 -12.33 -1.80
C HIS A 51 3.02 -11.57 -1.89
N GLY A 52 3.65 -11.27 -0.76
CA GLY A 52 4.91 -10.55 -0.68
C GLY A 52 4.76 -9.04 -0.58
N CYS A 53 3.54 -8.51 -0.45
CA CYS A 53 3.29 -7.08 -0.29
C CYS A 53 3.72 -6.60 1.10
N ILE A 54 4.30 -5.41 1.16
CA ILE A 54 4.83 -4.81 2.39
C ILE A 54 3.78 -3.85 2.97
N GLY A 55 3.07 -4.28 4.02
CA GLY A 55 2.02 -3.49 4.67
C GLY A 55 2.53 -2.17 5.25
N SER A 56 3.72 -2.17 5.88
CA SER A 56 4.37 -0.96 6.40
C SER A 56 4.74 0.06 5.32
N ALA A 57 4.83 -0.36 4.05
CA ALA A 57 5.00 0.51 2.89
C ALA A 57 3.67 0.94 2.27
N GLY A 58 2.53 0.64 2.91
CA GLY A 58 1.19 0.96 2.40
C GLY A 58 0.76 0.10 1.21
N GLN A 59 1.42 -1.05 1.01
CA GLN A 59 1.06 -1.97 -0.06
C GLN A 59 -0.03 -2.94 0.38
N SER A 60 -0.93 -3.26 -0.55
CA SER A 60 -1.94 -4.30 -0.42
C SER A 60 -2.01 -5.10 -1.71
N TRP A 61 -2.27 -6.40 -1.61
CA TRP A 61 -2.49 -7.22 -2.80
C TRP A 61 -3.80 -6.86 -3.48
N SER A 62 -3.77 -6.70 -4.81
CA SER A 62 -4.96 -6.53 -5.64
C SER A 62 -5.24 -7.83 -6.41
N GLU A 63 -6.40 -8.43 -6.14
CA GLU A 63 -6.88 -9.59 -6.90
C GLU A 63 -7.26 -9.22 -8.34
N LEU A 64 -7.69 -7.97 -8.56
CA LEU A 64 -8.02 -7.49 -9.90
C LEU A 64 -6.78 -7.27 -10.77
N LEU A 65 -5.73 -6.65 -10.18
CA LEU A 65 -4.52 -6.29 -10.91
C LEU A 65 -3.45 -7.37 -10.85
N GLN A 66 -3.56 -8.33 -9.90
CA GLN A 66 -2.58 -9.41 -9.64
C GLN A 66 -1.19 -8.86 -9.28
N GLU A 67 -1.17 -7.76 -8.50
CA GLU A 67 0.05 -7.10 -8.05
C GLU A 67 -0.15 -6.38 -6.71
N CYS A 68 0.96 -6.06 -6.05
CA CYS A 68 0.93 -5.21 -4.86
C CYS A 68 0.75 -3.75 -5.25
N VAL A 69 -0.28 -3.10 -4.71
CA VAL A 69 -0.63 -1.72 -5.03
C VAL A 69 -0.65 -0.84 -3.77
N GLN A 70 -0.35 0.43 -3.95
CA GLN A 70 -0.66 1.47 -2.97
C GLN A 70 -2.05 2.02 -3.33
N VAL A 71 -3.08 1.54 -2.63
CA VAL A 71 -4.49 1.81 -3.00
C VAL A 71 -4.84 3.29 -3.05
N PHE A 72 -4.15 4.14 -2.28
CA PHE A 72 -4.33 5.59 -2.29
C PHE A 72 -3.76 6.27 -3.55
N GLU A 73 -2.88 5.60 -4.29
CA GLU A 73 -2.32 6.11 -5.56
C GLU A 73 -3.15 5.64 -6.76
N VAL A 74 -3.53 4.35 -6.78
CA VAL A 74 -4.19 3.74 -7.95
C VAL A 74 -5.72 3.76 -7.86
N GLY A 75 -6.28 3.92 -6.65
CA GLY A 75 -7.71 3.82 -6.38
C GLY A 75 -8.44 5.16 -6.36
N THR A 76 -9.73 5.11 -6.69
CA THR A 76 -10.65 6.22 -6.43
C THR A 76 -11.05 6.21 -4.95
N ARG A 77 -10.66 7.25 -4.21
CA ARG A 77 -10.99 7.40 -2.80
C ARG A 77 -12.47 7.72 -2.61
N LEU A 78 -13.08 7.04 -1.65
CA LEU A 78 -14.44 7.27 -1.20
C LEU A 78 -14.44 7.59 0.30
N ASN A 79 -15.00 8.73 0.67
CA ASN A 79 -15.10 9.15 2.07
C ASN A 79 -16.41 8.64 2.68
N PRO A 80 -16.46 8.27 3.96
CA PRO A 80 -17.70 7.88 4.63
C PRO A 80 -18.68 9.07 4.66
N VAL A 81 -19.98 8.76 4.45
CA VAL A 81 -21.05 9.78 4.49
C VAL A 81 -21.38 10.16 5.93
N GLU A 82 -21.35 9.18 6.83
CA GLU A 82 -21.56 9.40 8.27
C GLU A 82 -20.21 9.38 8.96
N VAL A 83 -19.84 10.49 9.60
CA VAL A 83 -18.59 10.63 10.35
C VAL A 83 -18.92 11.09 11.75
N ASN A 84 -18.53 10.31 12.76
CA ASN A 84 -18.50 10.78 14.15
C ASN A 84 -17.19 11.53 14.37
N MET A 85 -17.25 12.73 14.93
CA MET A 85 -16.05 13.57 15.14
C MET A 85 -15.01 12.95 16.09
N SER A 86 -15.40 11.93 16.86
CA SER A 86 -14.52 11.20 17.79
C SER A 86 -13.81 10.01 17.15
N ASP A 87 -14.22 9.60 15.95
CA ASP A 87 -13.73 8.38 15.34
C ASP A 87 -12.73 8.67 14.21
N ALA A 88 -11.82 7.73 13.97
CA ALA A 88 -10.94 7.81 12.81
C ALA A 88 -11.74 7.73 11.51
N ILE A 89 -11.45 8.61 10.56
CA ILE A 89 -12.06 8.58 9.24
C ILE A 89 -11.45 7.45 8.44
N ILE A 90 -12.21 6.37 8.25
CA ILE A 90 -11.80 5.22 7.45
C ILE A 90 -12.43 5.31 6.07
N CYS A 91 -11.60 5.54 5.06
CA CYS A 91 -12.03 5.63 3.66
C CYS A 91 -12.08 4.26 3.00
N ALA A 92 -12.91 4.12 1.98
CA ALA A 92 -12.86 3.02 1.04
C ALA A 92 -12.20 3.47 -0.27
N PHE A 93 -11.74 2.51 -1.07
CA PHE A 93 -11.15 2.78 -2.39
C PHE A 93 -11.71 1.83 -3.43
N ILE A 94 -11.92 2.34 -4.64
CA ILE A 94 -12.27 1.54 -5.82
C ILE A 94 -11.06 1.50 -6.74
N VAL A 95 -10.57 0.31 -7.01
CA VAL A 95 -9.51 0.05 -7.99
C VAL A 95 -10.13 -0.53 -9.25
N ALA A 96 -9.77 0.04 -10.40
CA ALA A 96 -10.21 -0.43 -11.71
C ALA A 96 -8.99 -0.82 -12.54
N LYS A 97 -9.17 -1.78 -13.45
CA LYS A 97 -8.13 -2.18 -14.40
C LYS A 97 -8.27 -1.36 -15.67
N GLU A 98 -7.18 -0.76 -16.12
CA GLU A 98 -7.19 0.01 -17.36
C GLU A 98 -7.59 -0.85 -18.57
N GLY A 99 -8.52 -0.35 -19.37
CA GLY A 99 -9.04 -1.06 -20.54
C GLY A 99 -10.05 -2.17 -20.24
N ASP A 100 -10.32 -2.49 -18.97
CA ASP A 100 -11.32 -3.49 -18.58
C ASP A 100 -12.33 -2.90 -17.59
N ASN A 101 -13.53 -2.66 -18.06
CA ASN A 101 -14.64 -2.14 -17.26
C ASN A 101 -15.58 -3.25 -16.74
N SER A 102 -15.23 -4.52 -16.90
CA SER A 102 -16.11 -5.63 -16.51
C SER A 102 -16.29 -5.75 -15.01
N GLN A 103 -15.30 -5.32 -14.24
CA GLN A 103 -15.30 -5.36 -12.78
C GLN A 103 -14.38 -4.30 -12.17
N VAL A 104 -14.61 -4.02 -10.89
CA VAL A 104 -13.75 -3.19 -10.04
C VAL A 104 -13.50 -3.91 -8.73
N GLU A 105 -12.42 -3.56 -8.04
CA GLU A 105 -12.10 -4.09 -6.71
C GLU A 105 -12.39 -3.04 -5.65
N LEU A 106 -13.06 -3.45 -4.58
CA LEU A 106 -13.36 -2.60 -3.44
C LEU A 106 -12.39 -2.90 -2.30
N PHE A 107 -11.59 -1.91 -1.92
CA PHE A 107 -10.78 -1.94 -0.71
C PHE A 107 -11.56 -1.27 0.43
N ILE A 108 -11.96 -2.07 1.40
CA ILE A 108 -12.70 -1.64 2.58
C ILE A 108 -12.26 -2.45 3.80
N THR A 109 -12.01 -1.78 4.91
CA THR A 109 -11.43 -2.39 6.13
C THR A 109 -12.39 -3.32 6.90
N THR A 110 -13.66 -3.34 6.54
CA THR A 110 -14.66 -4.20 7.17
C THR A 110 -14.68 -5.63 6.63
N GLU A 111 -13.93 -5.91 5.59
CA GLU A 111 -13.82 -7.23 4.97
C GLU A 111 -12.39 -7.75 5.08
N GLU A 112 -12.24 -9.06 5.25
CA GLU A 112 -10.92 -9.72 5.27
C GLU A 112 -10.29 -9.81 3.88
N THR A 113 -11.13 -9.87 2.85
CA THR A 113 -10.71 -9.92 1.44
C THR A 113 -11.43 -8.83 0.65
N ASN A 114 -10.72 -8.25 -0.31
CA ASN A 114 -11.27 -7.17 -1.14
C ASN A 114 -12.31 -7.72 -2.12
N PRO A 115 -13.60 -7.30 -2.05
CA PRO A 115 -14.62 -7.80 -2.96
C PRO A 115 -14.41 -7.30 -4.40
N LEU A 116 -14.51 -8.20 -5.37
CA LEU A 116 -14.61 -7.86 -6.79
C LEU A 116 -16.08 -7.59 -7.14
N LEU A 117 -16.40 -6.37 -7.56
CA LEU A 117 -17.74 -5.96 -7.98
C LEU A 117 -17.86 -6.05 -9.49
N LYS A 118 -18.84 -6.79 -9.99
CA LYS A 118 -19.09 -6.98 -11.44
C LYS A 118 -19.99 -5.90 -12.00
N GLN A 119 -19.68 -5.44 -13.21
CA GLN A 119 -20.49 -4.46 -13.93
C GLN A 119 -21.90 -5.01 -14.22
N GLN A 120 -22.88 -4.17 -13.98
CA GLN A 120 -24.29 -4.42 -14.25
C GLN A 120 -24.71 -3.71 -15.54
N LYS A 121 -25.89 -4.07 -16.09
CA LYS A 121 -26.43 -3.48 -17.32
C LYS A 121 -26.71 -1.97 -17.22
N ASP A 122 -26.95 -1.47 -16.02
CA ASP A 122 -27.18 -0.05 -15.72
C ASP A 122 -25.88 0.74 -15.55
N GLY A 123 -24.73 0.08 -15.65
CA GLY A 123 -23.40 0.67 -15.50
C GLY A 123 -22.92 0.80 -14.05
N THR A 124 -23.67 0.27 -13.08
CA THR A 124 -23.19 0.12 -11.70
C THR A 124 -22.32 -1.13 -11.56
N TYR A 125 -21.63 -1.27 -10.44
CA TYR A 125 -20.86 -2.47 -10.08
C TYR A 125 -21.41 -3.08 -8.82
N LYS A 126 -21.60 -4.41 -8.79
CA LYS A 126 -22.27 -5.08 -7.67
C LYS A 126 -21.57 -6.37 -7.25
N ASN A 127 -21.54 -6.59 -5.93
CA ASN A 127 -21.23 -7.87 -5.29
C ASN A 127 -21.96 -7.94 -3.93
N GLY A 128 -22.91 -8.87 -3.81
CA GLY A 128 -23.68 -9.03 -2.57
C GLY A 128 -24.35 -7.73 -2.11
N LYS A 129 -23.96 -7.27 -0.92
CA LYS A 129 -24.46 -6.03 -0.28
C LYS A 129 -23.86 -4.73 -0.87
N TYR A 130 -22.77 -4.83 -1.64
CA TYR A 130 -22.06 -3.68 -2.19
C TYR A 130 -22.57 -3.31 -3.57
N VAL A 131 -22.90 -2.02 -3.76
CA VAL A 131 -23.24 -1.44 -5.07
C VAL A 131 -22.46 -0.13 -5.23
N TYR A 132 -21.60 -0.08 -6.24
CA TYR A 132 -20.85 1.12 -6.60
C TYR A 132 -21.40 1.75 -7.87
N ASN A 133 -21.68 3.04 -7.83
CA ASN A 133 -22.09 3.84 -8.99
C ASN A 133 -20.92 4.74 -9.41
N PRO A 134 -20.25 4.50 -10.54
CA PRO A 134 -19.11 5.29 -10.98
C PRO A 134 -19.47 6.71 -11.41
N LYS A 135 -20.72 6.97 -11.83
CA LYS A 135 -21.18 8.31 -12.26
C LYS A 135 -21.35 9.27 -11.09
N THR A 136 -21.84 8.77 -9.96
CA THR A 136 -22.03 9.56 -8.74
C THR A 136 -20.89 9.38 -7.76
N GLN A 137 -20.01 8.39 -8.00
CA GLN A 137 -18.94 7.93 -7.09
C GLN A 137 -19.49 7.56 -5.72
N GLU A 138 -20.63 6.89 -5.69
CA GLU A 138 -21.30 6.45 -4.45
C GLU A 138 -21.19 4.95 -4.29
N LEU A 139 -20.79 4.52 -3.09
CA LEU A 139 -20.82 3.13 -2.66
C LEU A 139 -21.95 2.96 -1.66
N SER A 140 -22.91 2.11 -2.02
CA SER A 140 -24.00 1.69 -1.13
C SER A 140 -23.67 0.33 -0.52
N ILE A 141 -24.00 0.19 0.76
CA ILE A 141 -23.95 -1.06 1.52
C ILE A 141 -25.38 -1.35 2.01
N ASP A 142 -25.90 -2.52 1.70
CA ASP A 142 -27.26 -2.92 2.03
C ASP A 142 -28.33 -1.90 1.57
N GLY A 143 -28.09 -1.25 0.42
CA GLY A 143 -29.00 -0.28 -0.17
C GLY A 143 -28.90 1.16 0.38
N LYS A 144 -28.06 1.40 1.41
CA LYS A 144 -27.80 2.74 1.98
C LYS A 144 -26.46 3.25 1.46
N VAL A 145 -26.41 4.51 0.97
CA VAL A 145 -25.12 5.13 0.60
C VAL A 145 -24.26 5.31 1.84
N ALA A 146 -23.15 4.60 1.88
CA ALA A 146 -22.21 4.60 3.00
C ALA A 146 -20.95 5.42 2.72
N TYR A 147 -20.51 5.48 1.46
CA TYR A 147 -19.31 6.21 1.05
C TYR A 147 -19.56 7.01 -0.23
N LYS A 148 -18.82 8.11 -0.39
CA LYS A 148 -18.92 9.00 -1.55
C LYS A 148 -17.56 9.57 -1.94
N GLY A 149 -17.28 9.60 -3.24
CA GLY A 149 -16.11 10.27 -3.81
C GLY A 149 -16.23 11.79 -3.74
N GLU A 150 -15.10 12.46 -3.77
CA GLU A 150 -15.07 13.92 -3.93
C GLU A 150 -15.33 14.26 -5.39
N LYS A 151 -16.33 15.11 -5.63
CA LYS A 151 -16.54 15.69 -6.97
C LYS A 151 -15.36 16.63 -7.26
N LYS A 152 -14.63 16.32 -8.29
CA LYS A 152 -13.63 17.24 -8.87
C LYS A 152 -14.34 18.40 -9.54
#